data_ecbbe9da57ef6702f22537aca91c0a62
#
_entry.id   ecbbe9da57ef6702f22537aca91c0a62
#
_cell.length_a   1.000
_cell.length_b   1.000
_cell.length_c   1.000
_cell.angle_alpha   90.00
_cell.angle_beta   90.00
_cell.angle_gamma   90.00
#
_symmetry.space_group_name_H-M   'P 1'
#
loop_
_entity.id
_entity.type
_entity.pdbx_description
1 polymer ?
#
loop_
_entity_poly.entity_id
_entity_poly.type
_entity_poly.pdbx_seq_one_letter_code
_entity_poly.pdbx_strand_id
1 'polypeptide(L)'
;MAAVTAALPNGLGLVRRRRLVVDAPEAWFRLLPGDRPLVQAGDSVAPGDPLAERSLRGQTTILRVSMEEAASLQPGDHWPRPRNGAESDTPLPGSRDHARPGEALFAVNGHWRIAVPERLEVLEAPAAGAVLTADAGHGIRLRLAGRALLGRTLLGDSARGQLEIAAGPRAELRASAIDVARSGAVLVAGAHVDAEALTRARATGVRGIVVGSLAAAVRRDLAGAESRRRASLHVHAPFGILILDGTGRRPIAGPANAILSALEGREVALIGDPAALVIDDPAIVLPDPQPDLVRVIGGPLAGREGRWLELAARRSRGTADPLVGLVDLGSDGRARISIGDLERYA
;
A
#
# COMPACT_ATOMS: atom_id res chain seq x y z
N MET A 1 6.06 -35.30 -6.17
CA MET A 1 6.30 -35.17 -7.62
C MET A 1 7.37 -34.11 -7.82
N ALA A 2 8.57 -34.50 -8.31
CA ALA A 2 9.65 -33.54 -8.59
C ALA A 2 9.24 -32.66 -9.79
N ALA A 3 9.21 -31.34 -9.61
CA ALA A 3 9.02 -30.43 -10.71
C ALA A 3 10.17 -30.59 -11.71
N VAL A 4 9.84 -31.02 -12.92
CA VAL A 4 10.79 -31.05 -14.05
C VAL A 4 11.17 -29.59 -14.30
N THR A 5 12.35 -29.18 -13.84
CA THR A 5 12.91 -27.88 -14.14
C THR A 5 13.22 -27.87 -15.65
N ALA A 6 12.30 -27.36 -16.45
CA ALA A 6 12.53 -27.16 -17.87
C ALA A 6 13.79 -26.30 -18.04
N ALA A 7 14.72 -26.75 -18.89
CA ALA A 7 15.93 -26.02 -19.18
C ALA A 7 15.56 -24.62 -19.75
N LEU A 8 16.06 -23.57 -19.13
CA LEU A 8 15.80 -22.19 -19.59
C LEU A 8 16.38 -22.00 -21.00
N PRO A 9 15.69 -21.26 -21.88
CA PRO A 9 16.22 -20.85 -23.19
C PRO A 9 17.60 -20.20 -23.05
N ASN A 10 18.42 -20.36 -24.08
CA ASN A 10 19.81 -19.90 -24.10
C ASN A 10 19.94 -18.41 -23.69
N GLY A 11 20.68 -18.15 -22.63
CA GLY A 11 20.94 -16.81 -22.10
C GLY A 11 19.84 -16.21 -21.24
N LEU A 12 18.64 -16.81 -21.14
CA LEU A 12 17.54 -16.28 -20.31
C LEU A 12 17.90 -16.30 -18.81
N GLY A 13 18.78 -17.20 -18.39
CA GLY A 13 19.29 -17.25 -17.02
C GLY A 13 20.01 -15.97 -16.56
N LEU A 14 20.51 -15.16 -17.50
CA LEU A 14 21.16 -13.87 -17.23
C LEU A 14 20.17 -12.74 -16.99
N VAL A 15 18.90 -12.90 -17.36
CA VAL A 15 17.84 -11.91 -17.13
C VAL A 15 17.44 -11.93 -15.66
N ARG A 16 17.32 -10.74 -15.06
CA ARG A 16 16.91 -10.59 -13.67
C ARG A 16 15.59 -11.31 -13.39
N ARG A 17 15.59 -12.12 -12.34
CA ARG A 17 14.40 -12.83 -11.89
C ARG A 17 13.56 -11.95 -10.97
N ARG A 18 12.27 -11.88 -11.23
CA ARG A 18 11.27 -11.28 -10.36
C ARG A 18 10.32 -12.35 -9.85
N ARG A 19 10.32 -12.56 -8.55
CA ARG A 19 9.31 -13.39 -7.91
C ARG A 19 8.00 -12.61 -7.87
N LEU A 20 6.92 -13.19 -8.38
CA LEU A 20 5.57 -12.61 -8.31
C LEU A 20 4.82 -13.08 -7.07
N VAL A 21 4.94 -14.36 -6.73
CA VAL A 21 4.22 -14.96 -5.62
C VAL A 21 5.20 -15.54 -4.61
N VAL A 22 4.89 -15.40 -3.34
CA VAL A 22 5.60 -16.04 -2.23
C VAL A 22 4.59 -16.80 -1.38
N ASP A 23 5.01 -18.00 -0.93
CA ASP A 23 4.25 -18.80 0.02
C ASP A 23 4.59 -18.35 1.45
N ALA A 24 3.61 -18.38 2.34
CA ALA A 24 3.74 -18.05 3.76
C ALA A 24 4.59 -16.78 4.00
N PRO A 25 4.20 -15.61 3.45
CA PRO A 25 5.01 -14.40 3.54
C PRO A 25 5.17 -13.97 5.00
N GLU A 26 6.36 -13.48 5.35
CA GLU A 26 6.57 -12.81 6.63
C GLU A 26 6.24 -11.34 6.48
N ALA A 27 5.25 -10.87 7.24
CA ALA A 27 4.81 -9.48 7.29
C ALA A 27 5.35 -8.78 8.52
N TRP A 28 5.80 -7.54 8.35
CA TRP A 28 6.27 -6.71 9.45
C TRP A 28 5.36 -5.50 9.65
N PHE A 29 4.82 -5.37 10.86
CA PHE A 29 3.99 -4.26 11.30
C PHE A 29 4.80 -3.42 12.27
N ARG A 30 5.30 -2.30 11.77
CA ARG A 30 6.09 -1.38 12.57
C ARG A 30 5.22 -0.74 13.66
N LEU A 31 5.70 -0.77 14.89
CA LEU A 31 5.13 -0.03 16.02
C LEU A 31 5.96 1.23 16.29
N LEU A 32 5.28 2.31 16.63
CA LEU A 32 5.91 3.58 17.02
C LEU A 32 6.07 3.63 18.54
N PRO A 33 6.95 4.50 19.06
CA PRO A 33 7.06 4.70 20.51
C PRO A 33 5.71 5.13 21.10
N GLY A 34 5.23 4.35 22.07
CA GLY A 34 3.93 4.51 22.71
C GLY A 34 2.86 3.54 22.22
N ASP A 35 3.07 2.85 21.09
CA ASP A 35 2.21 1.75 20.68
C ASP A 35 2.43 0.53 21.59
N ARG A 36 1.37 -0.23 21.83
CA ARG A 36 1.39 -1.40 22.71
C ARG A 36 0.99 -2.66 21.93
N PRO A 37 1.86 -3.68 21.79
CA PRO A 37 1.47 -4.96 21.23
C PRO A 37 0.43 -5.65 22.13
N LEU A 38 -0.57 -6.28 21.52
CA LEU A 38 -1.62 -7.06 22.18
C LEU A 38 -1.41 -8.57 22.01
N VAL A 39 -0.40 -8.97 21.24
CA VAL A 39 -0.04 -10.35 20.92
C VAL A 39 1.39 -10.64 21.37
N GLN A 40 1.70 -11.93 21.50
CA GLN A 40 3.03 -12.44 21.88
C GLN A 40 3.56 -13.41 20.81
N ALA A 41 4.88 -13.64 20.82
CA ALA A 41 5.50 -14.64 19.96
C ALA A 41 4.90 -16.03 20.22
N GLY A 42 4.50 -16.73 19.18
CA GLY A 42 3.84 -18.03 19.22
C GLY A 42 2.31 -17.96 19.14
N ASP A 43 1.69 -16.80 19.30
CA ASP A 43 0.24 -16.66 19.13
C ASP A 43 -0.17 -16.92 17.68
N SER A 44 -1.37 -17.50 17.52
CA SER A 44 -2.05 -17.59 16.23
C SER A 44 -3.08 -16.48 16.13
N VAL A 45 -3.17 -15.84 14.98
CA VAL A 45 -4.12 -14.76 14.73
C VAL A 45 -5.00 -15.07 13.53
N ALA A 46 -6.26 -14.66 13.62
CA ALA A 46 -7.22 -14.66 12.52
C ALA A 46 -7.31 -13.25 11.90
N PRO A 47 -7.86 -13.11 10.67
CA PRO A 47 -8.11 -11.81 10.08
C PRO A 47 -9.03 -10.96 10.97
N GLY A 48 -8.62 -9.72 11.27
CA GLY A 48 -9.36 -8.80 12.15
C GLY A 48 -8.98 -8.90 13.63
N ASP A 49 -8.17 -9.87 14.03
CA ASP A 49 -7.69 -9.95 15.41
C ASP A 49 -6.81 -8.74 15.76
N PRO A 50 -6.93 -8.18 16.97
CA PRO A 50 -6.15 -7.04 17.42
C PRO A 50 -4.68 -7.43 17.60
N LEU A 51 -3.79 -6.76 16.88
CA LEU A 51 -2.33 -6.94 16.98
C LEU A 51 -1.69 -5.97 17.96
N ALA A 52 -2.13 -4.70 17.92
CA ALA A 52 -1.59 -3.65 18.76
C ALA A 52 -2.57 -2.50 18.95
N GLU A 53 -2.44 -1.80 20.07
CA GLU A 53 -3.00 -0.46 20.24
C GLU A 53 -1.98 0.58 19.81
N ARG A 54 -2.39 1.48 18.93
CA ARG A 54 -1.62 2.63 18.48
C ARG A 54 -2.11 3.89 19.15
N SER A 55 -1.19 4.63 19.75
CA SER A 55 -1.46 5.95 20.31
C SER A 55 -1.26 7.00 19.23
N LEU A 56 -2.35 7.50 18.66
CA LEU A 56 -2.32 8.65 17.77
C LEU A 56 -2.29 9.92 18.63
N ARG A 57 -1.10 10.48 18.81
CA ARG A 57 -0.95 11.72 19.56
C ARG A 57 -1.55 12.87 18.78
N GLY A 58 -2.45 13.59 19.44
CA GLY A 58 -3.02 14.81 18.92
C GLY A 58 -1.92 15.85 18.69
N GLN A 59 -1.88 16.39 17.47
CA GLN A 59 -1.17 17.64 17.22
C GLN A 59 -2.07 18.78 17.63
N THR A 60 -1.46 19.88 18.10
CA THR A 60 -2.24 21.10 18.33
C THR A 60 -2.90 21.52 17.02
N THR A 61 -4.19 21.86 17.07
CA THR A 61 -4.89 22.44 15.93
C THR A 61 -5.06 23.92 16.06
N ILE A 62 -5.15 24.63 14.93
CA ILE A 62 -5.43 26.07 14.94
C ILE A 62 -6.92 26.27 15.20
N LEU A 63 -7.23 27.02 16.24
CA LEU A 63 -8.58 27.46 16.52
C LEU A 63 -8.98 28.57 15.54
N ARG A 64 -10.01 28.32 14.74
CA ARG A 64 -10.60 29.30 13.84
C ARG A 64 -11.77 29.99 14.55
N VAL A 65 -11.52 31.13 15.11
CA VAL A 65 -12.50 31.98 15.80
C VAL A 65 -12.38 33.42 15.33
N SER A 66 -13.36 34.25 15.66
CA SER A 66 -13.29 35.70 15.40
C SER A 66 -12.12 36.32 16.15
N MET A 67 -11.66 37.47 15.69
CA MET A 67 -10.59 38.23 16.37
C MET A 67 -10.98 38.64 17.80
N GLU A 68 -12.26 38.92 18.02
CA GLU A 68 -12.80 39.31 19.34
C GLU A 68 -12.78 38.09 20.30
N GLU A 69 -13.21 36.95 19.86
CA GLU A 69 -13.13 35.71 20.64
C GLU A 69 -11.69 35.30 20.92
N ALA A 70 -10.79 35.42 19.94
CA ALA A 70 -9.37 35.12 20.12
C ALA A 70 -8.72 36.01 21.17
N ALA A 71 -9.07 37.30 21.19
CA ALA A 71 -8.55 38.26 22.17
C ALA A 71 -9.02 37.98 23.61
N SER A 72 -10.12 37.28 23.78
CA SER A 72 -10.69 36.92 25.09
C SER A 72 -10.18 35.60 25.67
N LEU A 73 -9.38 34.83 24.90
CA LEU A 73 -8.84 33.54 25.34
C LEU A 73 -7.55 33.72 26.13
N GLN A 74 -7.37 32.83 27.13
CA GLN A 74 -6.13 32.71 27.91
C GLN A 74 -5.60 31.29 27.83
N PRO A 75 -4.30 31.06 28.05
CA PRO A 75 -3.76 29.72 28.21
C PRO A 75 -4.52 28.94 29.28
N GLY A 76 -4.95 27.71 28.96
CA GLY A 76 -5.77 26.89 29.85
C GLY A 76 -7.28 27.00 29.64
N ASP A 77 -7.76 27.99 28.88
CA ASP A 77 -9.19 28.06 28.54
C ASP A 77 -9.63 26.84 27.70
N HIS A 78 -10.85 26.38 27.98
CA HIS A 78 -11.43 25.22 27.24
C HIS A 78 -12.22 25.70 26.02
N TRP A 79 -12.07 25.00 24.90
CA TRP A 79 -12.82 25.28 23.68
C TRP A 79 -13.44 23.99 23.10
N PRO A 80 -14.72 23.97 22.70
CA PRO A 80 -15.67 25.09 22.86
C PRO A 80 -15.93 25.40 24.33
N ARG A 81 -16.16 26.65 24.62
CA ARG A 81 -16.51 27.06 25.99
C ARG A 81 -17.75 26.33 26.45
N PRO A 82 -17.75 25.64 27.61
CA PRO A 82 -18.91 24.91 28.06
C PRO A 82 -20.09 25.87 28.22
N ARG A 83 -21.21 25.57 27.59
CA ARG A 83 -22.47 26.24 27.86
C ARG A 83 -22.96 25.73 29.21
N ASN A 84 -23.01 26.63 30.21
CA ASN A 84 -23.50 26.33 31.55
C ASN A 84 -22.61 25.50 32.48
N GLY A 85 -21.36 25.89 32.71
CA GLY A 85 -20.60 25.48 33.91
C GLY A 85 -20.35 23.98 34.13
N ALA A 86 -20.56 23.13 33.12
CA ALA A 86 -20.21 21.70 33.18
C ALA A 86 -18.71 21.54 32.89
N GLU A 87 -17.90 21.41 33.92
CA GLU A 87 -16.52 20.96 33.79
C GLU A 87 -16.50 19.51 33.33
N SER A 88 -15.99 19.27 32.10
CA SER A 88 -15.66 17.91 31.67
C SER A 88 -14.31 17.52 32.27
N ASP A 89 -14.37 16.86 33.41
CA ASP A 89 -13.19 16.58 34.23
C ASP A 89 -12.53 15.22 33.95
N THR A 90 -12.69 14.64 32.77
CA THR A 90 -12.08 13.36 32.47
C THR A 90 -10.73 13.56 31.74
N PRO A 91 -9.59 13.45 32.44
CA PRO A 91 -8.29 13.39 31.78
C PRO A 91 -8.21 12.15 30.93
N LEU A 92 -7.80 12.28 29.68
CA LEU A 92 -7.48 11.11 28.85
C LEU A 92 -6.22 10.43 29.41
N PRO A 93 -6.24 9.11 29.64
CA PRO A 93 -5.08 8.39 30.13
C PRO A 93 -3.96 8.43 29.10
N GLY A 94 -2.77 8.93 29.50
CA GLY A 94 -1.55 8.85 28.70
C GLY A 94 -1.03 10.15 28.09
N SER A 95 -1.71 11.29 28.25
CA SER A 95 -1.16 12.60 27.86
C SER A 95 0.09 12.94 28.68
N ARG A 96 1.27 12.97 28.02
CA ARG A 96 2.54 13.36 28.67
C ARG A 96 2.64 14.86 28.92
N ASP A 97 1.91 15.65 28.14
CA ASP A 97 1.73 17.08 28.37
C ASP A 97 0.39 17.19 29.08
N HIS A 98 0.35 17.71 30.27
CA HIS A 98 -0.84 17.83 31.13
C HIS A 98 -1.97 18.70 30.54
N ALA A 99 -1.96 18.96 29.23
CA ALA A 99 -2.97 19.71 28.52
C ALA A 99 -4.23 18.85 28.28
N ARG A 100 -5.38 19.38 28.66
CA ARG A 100 -6.69 18.74 28.47
C ARG A 100 -7.16 18.93 27.02
N PRO A 101 -7.91 17.97 26.44
CA PRO A 101 -8.48 18.13 25.11
C PRO A 101 -9.32 19.40 24.97
N GLY A 102 -9.06 20.18 23.92
CA GLY A 102 -9.71 21.47 23.70
C GLY A 102 -9.16 22.62 24.52
N GLU A 103 -8.12 22.40 25.32
CA GLU A 103 -7.45 23.44 26.09
C GLU A 103 -6.62 24.34 25.17
N ALA A 104 -6.78 25.68 25.34
CA ALA A 104 -5.99 26.69 24.65
C ALA A 104 -4.57 26.69 25.22
N LEU A 105 -3.56 26.45 24.39
CA LEU A 105 -2.18 26.30 24.83
C LEU A 105 -1.40 27.59 24.68
N PHE A 106 -1.42 28.18 23.50
CA PHE A 106 -0.69 29.41 23.15
C PHE A 106 -1.20 30.02 21.84
N ALA A 107 -0.93 31.28 21.64
CA ALA A 107 -1.24 32.01 20.41
C ALA A 107 0.02 32.23 19.56
N VAL A 108 -0.09 32.01 18.24
CA VAL A 108 0.94 32.33 17.26
C VAL A 108 0.32 33.12 16.13
N ASN A 109 0.87 34.28 15.83
CA ASN A 109 0.37 35.19 14.79
C ASN A 109 -1.15 35.49 14.91
N GLY A 110 -1.64 35.68 16.13
CA GLY A 110 -3.06 35.97 16.38
C GLY A 110 -4.00 34.76 16.33
N HIS A 111 -3.46 33.56 16.14
CA HIS A 111 -4.24 32.32 16.13
C HIS A 111 -3.90 31.45 17.35
N TRP A 112 -4.92 31.01 18.04
CA TRP A 112 -4.77 30.11 19.15
C TRP A 112 -4.52 28.66 18.68
N ARG A 113 -3.66 27.97 19.39
CA ARG A 113 -3.44 26.53 19.29
C ARG A 113 -4.13 25.83 20.44
N ILE A 114 -4.98 24.86 20.13
CA ILE A 114 -5.66 24.04 21.13
C ILE A 114 -5.09 22.62 21.14
N ALA A 115 -5.05 22.01 22.32
CA ALA A 115 -4.72 20.61 22.48
C ALA A 115 -5.80 19.73 21.83
N VAL A 116 -5.39 18.72 21.10
CA VAL A 116 -6.28 17.73 20.49
C VAL A 116 -6.19 16.45 21.29
N PRO A 117 -7.31 15.74 21.54
CA PRO A 117 -7.30 14.51 22.31
C PRO A 117 -6.41 13.44 21.67
N GLU A 118 -5.72 12.68 22.51
CA GLU A 118 -5.07 11.44 22.09
C GLU A 118 -6.15 10.43 21.71
N ARG A 119 -5.90 9.69 20.64
CA ARG A 119 -6.80 8.66 20.18
C ARG A 119 -6.07 7.33 20.12
N LEU A 120 -6.70 6.29 20.63
CA LEU A 120 -6.26 4.92 20.46
C LEU A 120 -6.88 4.33 19.17
N GLU A 121 -6.05 3.73 18.36
CA GLU A 121 -6.43 3.00 17.16
C GLU A 121 -5.94 1.56 17.29
N VAL A 122 -6.78 0.59 16.95
CA VAL A 122 -6.38 -0.81 16.94
C VAL A 122 -5.79 -1.16 15.57
N LEU A 123 -4.59 -1.71 15.59
CA LEU A 123 -4.00 -2.35 14.43
C LEU A 123 -4.49 -3.80 14.38
N GLU A 124 -5.18 -4.17 13.33
CA GLU A 124 -5.74 -5.50 13.14
C GLU A 124 -4.88 -6.36 12.22
N ALA A 125 -4.94 -7.69 12.41
CA ALA A 125 -4.32 -8.66 11.52
C ALA A 125 -5.03 -8.64 10.15
N PRO A 126 -4.31 -8.41 9.04
CA PRO A 126 -4.94 -8.37 7.72
C PRO A 126 -5.29 -9.76 7.18
N ALA A 127 -4.62 -10.79 7.69
CA ALA A 127 -4.76 -12.19 7.28
C ALA A 127 -4.42 -13.12 8.43
N ALA A 128 -4.84 -14.39 8.34
CA ALA A 128 -4.47 -15.42 9.30
C ALA A 128 -2.96 -15.66 9.33
N GLY A 129 -2.42 -16.01 10.51
CA GLY A 129 -0.99 -16.26 10.63
C GLY A 129 -0.53 -16.61 12.03
N ALA A 130 0.79 -16.74 12.18
CA ALA A 130 1.44 -16.94 13.48
C ALA A 130 2.37 -15.78 13.79
N VAL A 131 2.35 -15.32 15.03
CA VAL A 131 3.23 -14.25 15.52
C VAL A 131 4.63 -14.82 15.73
N LEU A 132 5.61 -14.28 15.00
CA LEU A 132 7.02 -14.66 15.15
C LEU A 132 7.70 -13.87 16.26
N THR A 133 7.46 -12.57 16.28
CA THR A 133 7.96 -11.64 17.30
C THR A 133 6.95 -10.51 17.54
N ALA A 134 6.89 -10.02 18.77
CA ALA A 134 6.12 -8.84 19.14
C ALA A 134 6.92 -8.01 20.14
N ASP A 135 7.34 -6.83 19.73
CA ASP A 135 8.19 -5.92 20.51
C ASP A 135 7.68 -4.48 20.38
N ALA A 136 7.40 -3.85 21.52
CA ALA A 136 6.87 -2.48 21.58
C ALA A 136 7.82 -1.43 20.97
N GLY A 137 9.12 -1.70 20.91
CA GLY A 137 10.11 -0.79 20.34
C GLY A 137 10.39 -0.99 18.85
N HIS A 138 10.03 -2.16 18.31
CA HIS A 138 10.41 -2.54 16.94
C HIS A 138 9.21 -2.87 16.07
N GLY A 139 8.25 -3.65 16.57
CA GLY A 139 7.08 -4.05 15.82
C GLY A 139 6.68 -5.50 16.00
N ILE A 140 5.70 -5.91 15.20
CA ILE A 140 5.16 -7.26 15.18
C ILE A 140 5.51 -7.90 13.84
N ARG A 141 6.11 -9.09 13.88
CA ARG A 141 6.37 -9.91 12.71
C ARG A 141 5.43 -11.09 12.72
N LEU A 142 4.69 -11.24 11.63
CA LEU A 142 3.76 -12.35 11.40
C LEU A 142 4.26 -13.20 10.24
N ARG A 143 4.17 -14.52 10.38
CA ARG A 143 4.18 -15.43 9.25
C ARG A 143 2.74 -15.67 8.85
N LEU A 144 2.33 -15.10 7.73
CA LEU A 144 0.96 -15.20 7.25
C LEU A 144 0.70 -16.57 6.63
N ALA A 145 -0.51 -17.07 6.80
CA ALA A 145 -0.98 -18.24 6.07
C ALA A 145 -1.24 -17.87 4.59
N GLY A 146 -1.19 -18.89 3.71
CA GLY A 146 -1.49 -18.69 2.30
C GLY A 146 -0.32 -18.13 1.48
N ARG A 147 -0.65 -17.36 0.45
CA ARG A 147 0.30 -16.83 -0.54
C ARG A 147 0.17 -15.33 -0.69
N ALA A 148 1.17 -14.68 -1.25
CA ALA A 148 1.11 -13.25 -1.52
C ALA A 148 1.62 -12.90 -2.91
N LEU A 149 0.84 -12.10 -3.66
CA LEU A 149 1.29 -11.43 -4.88
C LEU A 149 2.11 -10.19 -4.49
N LEU A 150 3.39 -10.19 -4.85
CA LEU A 150 4.32 -9.11 -4.48
C LEU A 150 4.12 -7.87 -5.35
N GLY A 151 3.97 -6.73 -4.70
CA GLY A 151 4.07 -5.41 -5.30
C GLY A 151 5.43 -4.76 -5.08
N ARG A 152 5.53 -3.48 -5.42
CA ARG A 152 6.72 -2.65 -5.19
C ARG A 152 6.58 -1.78 -3.95
N THR A 153 5.38 -1.28 -3.70
CA THR A 153 5.11 -0.34 -2.60
C THR A 153 3.62 -0.39 -2.26
N LEU A 154 3.31 -0.35 -0.99
CA LEU A 154 1.98 0.03 -0.49
C LEU A 154 2.04 1.47 -0.01
N LEU A 155 1.08 2.29 -0.41
CA LEU A 155 0.84 3.62 0.14
C LEU A 155 -0.43 3.59 0.98
N GLY A 156 -0.41 4.25 2.13
CA GLY A 156 -1.54 4.24 3.07
C GLY A 156 -1.49 3.06 4.04
N ASP A 157 -2.65 2.55 4.41
CA ASP A 157 -2.82 1.54 5.44
C ASP A 157 -2.91 0.13 4.85
N SER A 158 -2.63 -0.89 5.65
CA SER A 158 -3.07 -2.25 5.35
C SER A 158 -4.60 -2.27 5.31
N ALA A 159 -5.16 -3.01 4.37
CA ALA A 159 -6.60 -3.04 4.16
C ALA A 159 -7.05 -4.41 3.68
N ARG A 160 -8.30 -4.76 3.95
CA ARG A 160 -8.91 -6.02 3.53
C ARG A 160 -10.24 -5.76 2.84
N GLY A 161 -10.56 -6.57 1.84
CA GLY A 161 -11.84 -6.53 1.15
C GLY A 161 -11.91 -7.49 -0.03
N GLN A 162 -13.09 -7.56 -0.64
CA GLN A 162 -13.31 -8.36 -1.83
C GLN A 162 -12.62 -7.73 -3.04
N LEU A 163 -11.88 -8.53 -3.81
CA LEU A 163 -11.20 -8.06 -5.01
C LEU A 163 -12.18 -7.89 -6.17
N GLU A 164 -12.20 -6.72 -6.77
CA GLU A 164 -13.01 -6.41 -7.95
C GLU A 164 -12.14 -5.83 -9.08
N ILE A 165 -12.32 -6.33 -10.31
CA ILE A 165 -11.66 -5.75 -11.47
C ILE A 165 -12.45 -4.55 -11.97
N ALA A 166 -11.97 -3.35 -11.65
CA ALA A 166 -12.61 -2.10 -12.03
C ALA A 166 -12.13 -1.56 -13.39
N ALA A 167 -10.91 -1.94 -13.82
CA ALA A 167 -10.37 -1.55 -15.10
C ALA A 167 -9.44 -2.65 -15.66
N GLY A 168 -9.39 -2.77 -16.98
CA GLY A 168 -8.48 -3.71 -17.66
C GLY A 168 -7.00 -3.34 -17.43
N PRO A 169 -6.05 -4.27 -17.66
CA PRO A 169 -4.64 -4.13 -17.26
C PRO A 169 -3.91 -2.94 -17.91
N ARG A 170 -4.40 -2.44 -19.04
CA ARG A 170 -3.85 -1.28 -19.77
C ARG A 170 -4.71 -0.03 -19.61
N ALA A 171 -5.90 -0.16 -19.03
CA ALA A 171 -6.85 0.94 -18.87
C ALA A 171 -6.51 1.81 -17.64
N GLU A 172 -7.20 2.92 -17.53
CA GLU A 172 -7.17 3.84 -16.40
C GLU A 172 -8.48 3.75 -15.63
N LEU A 173 -8.39 3.66 -14.30
CA LEU A 173 -9.56 3.75 -13.44
C LEU A 173 -9.99 5.23 -13.32
N ARG A 174 -11.20 5.52 -13.76
CA ARG A 174 -11.80 6.85 -13.68
C ARG A 174 -12.78 6.95 -12.53
N ALA A 175 -12.96 8.16 -12.02
CA ALA A 175 -13.90 8.43 -10.93
C ALA A 175 -15.34 7.96 -11.25
N SER A 176 -15.79 8.07 -12.51
CA SER A 176 -17.12 7.61 -12.95
C SER A 176 -17.36 6.11 -12.82
N ALA A 177 -16.30 5.30 -12.75
CA ALA A 177 -16.41 3.85 -12.56
C ALA A 177 -16.48 3.44 -11.08
N ILE A 178 -16.46 4.41 -10.16
CA ILE A 178 -16.49 4.15 -8.71
C ILE A 178 -17.81 4.67 -8.15
N ASP A 179 -18.63 3.76 -7.64
CA ASP A 179 -19.89 4.04 -6.97
C ASP A 179 -19.95 3.45 -5.56
N VAL A 180 -21.05 3.68 -4.86
CA VAL A 180 -21.24 3.23 -3.46
C VAL A 180 -21.32 1.70 -3.35
N ALA A 181 -21.73 1.00 -4.42
CA ALA A 181 -21.80 -0.46 -4.41
C ALA A 181 -20.43 -1.12 -4.22
N ARG A 182 -19.34 -0.40 -4.53
CA ARG A 182 -17.94 -0.85 -4.32
C ARG A 182 -17.39 -0.56 -2.92
N SER A 183 -18.25 -0.15 -1.99
CA SER A 183 -17.85 0.03 -0.59
C SER A 183 -17.31 -1.28 -0.01
N GLY A 184 -16.18 -1.23 0.69
CA GLY A 184 -15.54 -2.42 1.26
C GLY A 184 -14.63 -3.19 0.29
N ALA A 185 -14.66 -2.91 -1.02
CA ALA A 185 -13.87 -3.63 -2.01
C ALA A 185 -12.40 -3.19 -2.09
N VAL A 186 -11.58 -4.07 -2.68
CA VAL A 186 -10.23 -3.77 -3.18
C VAL A 186 -10.29 -3.76 -4.71
N LEU A 187 -10.09 -2.60 -5.33
CA LEU A 187 -10.27 -2.42 -6.77
C LEU A 187 -8.98 -2.61 -7.56
N VAL A 188 -9.02 -3.39 -8.64
CA VAL A 188 -7.95 -3.44 -9.63
C VAL A 188 -8.13 -2.30 -10.63
N ALA A 189 -7.21 -1.33 -10.62
CA ALA A 189 -7.33 -0.06 -11.34
C ALA A 189 -6.64 -0.04 -12.70
N GLY A 190 -6.05 -1.16 -13.14
CA GLY A 190 -5.32 -1.21 -14.41
C GLY A 190 -3.97 -0.49 -14.37
N ALA A 191 -3.63 0.21 -15.46
CA ALA A 191 -2.32 0.82 -15.63
C ALA A 191 -2.12 2.07 -14.76
N HIS A 192 -3.18 2.81 -14.50
CA HIS A 192 -3.13 4.12 -13.84
C HIS A 192 -4.44 4.45 -13.13
N VAL A 193 -4.34 5.33 -12.13
CA VAL A 193 -5.47 5.94 -11.43
C VAL A 193 -5.17 7.41 -11.20
N ASP A 194 -6.14 8.28 -11.41
CA ASP A 194 -6.00 9.71 -11.16
C ASP A 194 -6.38 10.11 -9.74
N ALA A 195 -6.10 11.36 -9.37
CA ALA A 195 -6.37 11.89 -8.03
C ALA A 195 -7.88 11.98 -7.72
N GLU A 196 -8.71 12.25 -8.73
CA GLU A 196 -10.16 12.31 -8.57
C GLU A 196 -10.74 10.93 -8.25
N ALA A 197 -10.32 9.90 -9.00
CA ALA A 197 -10.72 8.52 -8.74
C ALA A 197 -10.28 8.05 -7.33
N LEU A 198 -9.07 8.43 -6.89
CA LEU A 198 -8.60 8.12 -5.53
C LEU A 198 -9.43 8.82 -4.45
N THR A 199 -9.78 10.08 -4.67
CA THR A 199 -10.63 10.84 -3.74
C THR A 199 -12.01 10.21 -3.65
N ARG A 200 -12.60 9.85 -4.80
CA ARG A 200 -13.91 9.21 -4.86
C ARG A 200 -13.90 7.81 -4.24
N ALA A 201 -12.87 6.99 -4.50
CA ALA A 201 -12.71 5.68 -3.89
C ALA A 201 -12.74 5.75 -2.34
N ARG A 202 -12.00 6.70 -1.77
CA ARG A 202 -12.02 6.92 -0.32
C ARG A 202 -13.40 7.38 0.18
N ALA A 203 -14.04 8.30 -0.52
CA ALA A 203 -15.35 8.84 -0.14
C ALA A 203 -16.46 7.79 -0.20
N THR A 204 -16.38 6.82 -1.12
CA THR A 204 -17.33 5.72 -1.27
C THR A 204 -17.05 4.53 -0.36
N GLY A 205 -15.96 4.55 0.42
CA GLY A 205 -15.63 3.48 1.36
C GLY A 205 -14.89 2.30 0.74
N VAL A 206 -14.31 2.45 -0.45
CA VAL A 206 -13.36 1.48 -1.02
C VAL A 206 -12.19 1.30 -0.06
N ARG A 207 -11.77 0.06 0.17
CA ARG A 207 -10.71 -0.30 1.12
C ARG A 207 -9.32 -0.25 0.51
N GLY A 208 -9.20 -0.51 -0.77
CA GLY A 208 -7.90 -0.50 -1.41
C GLY A 208 -7.93 -0.44 -2.92
N ILE A 209 -6.77 -0.15 -3.49
CA ILE A 209 -6.56 -0.12 -4.93
C ILE A 209 -5.28 -0.89 -5.26
N VAL A 210 -5.35 -1.76 -6.26
CA VAL A 210 -4.20 -2.41 -6.88
C VAL A 210 -4.00 -1.78 -8.26
N VAL A 211 -2.83 -1.22 -8.51
CA VAL A 211 -2.54 -0.49 -9.73
C VAL A 211 -1.17 -0.86 -10.31
N GLY A 212 -1.03 -0.88 -11.62
CA GLY A 212 0.24 -1.14 -12.28
C GLY A 212 1.29 -0.11 -11.88
N SER A 213 0.95 1.17 -12.00
CA SER A 213 1.87 2.25 -11.65
C SER A 213 1.13 3.52 -11.21
N LEU A 214 1.84 4.40 -10.52
CA LEU A 214 1.30 5.67 -10.04
C LEU A 214 2.23 6.82 -10.43
N ALA A 215 1.66 7.91 -10.94
CA ALA A 215 2.45 9.10 -11.29
C ALA A 215 3.13 9.68 -10.03
N ALA A 216 4.36 10.15 -10.18
CA ALA A 216 5.15 10.67 -9.05
C ALA A 216 4.48 11.87 -8.35
N ALA A 217 3.75 12.71 -9.10
CA ALA A 217 2.97 13.83 -8.53
C ALA A 217 1.86 13.30 -7.62
N VAL A 218 1.01 12.37 -8.12
CA VAL A 218 -0.08 11.77 -7.35
C VAL A 218 0.45 11.06 -6.10
N ARG A 219 1.59 10.37 -6.20
CA ARG A 219 2.24 9.73 -5.05
C ARG A 219 2.65 10.74 -3.98
N ARG A 220 3.23 11.89 -4.36
CA ARG A 220 3.60 12.96 -3.40
C ARG A 220 2.37 13.58 -2.74
N ASP A 221 1.33 13.87 -3.52
CA ASP A 221 0.09 14.46 -3.02
C ASP A 221 -0.61 13.53 -2.03
N LEU A 222 -0.63 12.21 -2.31
CA LEU A 222 -1.14 11.20 -1.41
C LEU A 222 -0.36 11.14 -0.09
N ALA A 223 0.98 11.15 -0.14
CA ALA A 223 1.80 11.13 1.07
C ALA A 223 1.54 12.37 1.94
N GLY A 224 1.41 13.56 1.32
CA GLY A 224 1.04 14.79 2.02
C GLY A 224 -0.39 14.77 2.60
N ALA A 225 -1.35 14.21 1.84
CA ALA A 225 -2.73 14.05 2.30
C ALA A 225 -2.82 13.07 3.48
N GLU A 226 -2.07 11.97 3.42
CA GLU A 226 -2.01 10.96 4.48
C GLU A 226 -1.43 11.54 5.78
N SER A 227 -0.35 12.32 5.68
CA SER A 227 0.22 13.01 6.83
C SER A 227 -0.79 13.98 7.48
N ARG A 228 -1.53 14.76 6.67
CA ARG A 228 -2.59 15.66 7.19
C ARG A 228 -3.75 14.88 7.80
N ARG A 229 -4.14 13.76 7.20
CA ARG A 229 -5.21 12.89 7.71
C ARG A 229 -4.87 12.34 9.09
N ARG A 230 -3.66 11.82 9.27
CA ARG A 230 -3.18 11.33 10.57
C ARG A 230 -3.14 12.44 11.62
N ALA A 231 -2.80 13.66 11.21
CA ALA A 231 -2.80 14.82 12.10
C ALA A 231 -4.20 15.30 12.48
N SER A 232 -5.24 14.99 11.69
CA SER A 232 -6.63 15.47 11.94
C SER A 232 -7.39 14.65 12.97
N LEU A 233 -6.87 13.52 13.41
CA LEU A 233 -7.48 12.58 14.37
C LEU A 233 -8.92 12.10 14.01
N HIS A 234 -9.37 12.33 12.79
CA HIS A 234 -10.66 11.78 12.36
C HIS A 234 -10.56 10.26 12.13
N VAL A 235 -11.61 9.54 12.51
CA VAL A 235 -11.73 8.11 12.18
C VAL A 235 -11.90 7.97 10.69
N HIS A 236 -10.93 7.35 10.05
CA HIS A 236 -11.03 7.00 8.64
C HIS A 236 -10.92 5.50 8.49
N ALA A 237 -11.73 4.94 7.61
CA ALA A 237 -11.55 3.55 7.22
C ALA A 237 -10.15 3.35 6.62
N PRO A 238 -9.48 2.22 6.91
CA PRO A 238 -8.20 1.89 6.29
C PRO A 238 -8.31 1.94 4.77
N PHE A 239 -7.31 2.53 4.11
CA PHE A 239 -7.24 2.62 2.66
C PHE A 239 -5.81 2.45 2.20
N GLY A 240 -5.57 1.42 1.39
CA GLY A 240 -4.25 1.10 0.85
C GLY A 240 -4.19 1.16 -0.67
N ILE A 241 -3.04 1.56 -1.22
CA ILE A 241 -2.77 1.53 -2.67
C ILE A 241 -1.54 0.67 -2.91
N LEU A 242 -1.74 -0.53 -3.45
CA LEU A 242 -0.67 -1.43 -3.85
C LEU A 242 -0.23 -1.11 -5.26
N ILE A 243 1.01 -0.69 -5.41
CA ILE A 243 1.65 -0.38 -6.70
C ILE A 243 2.49 -1.58 -7.12
N LEU A 244 2.20 -2.16 -8.28
CA LEU A 244 2.87 -3.36 -8.76
C LEU A 244 4.21 -3.08 -9.45
N ASP A 245 4.32 -2.00 -10.25
CA ASP A 245 5.48 -1.73 -11.11
C ASP A 245 6.21 -0.41 -10.84
N GLY A 246 5.71 0.44 -9.96
CA GLY A 246 6.38 1.68 -9.56
C GLY A 246 5.81 2.94 -10.19
N THR A 247 6.63 3.81 -10.78
CA THR A 247 6.20 5.12 -11.29
C THR A 247 5.91 5.11 -12.79
N GLY A 248 5.08 6.06 -13.24
CA GLY A 248 4.73 6.26 -14.66
C GLY A 248 3.33 5.78 -15.02
N ARG A 249 3.14 5.39 -16.28
CA ARG A 249 1.91 4.77 -16.80
C ARG A 249 2.28 3.39 -17.35
N ARG A 250 2.39 2.42 -16.50
CA ARG A 250 2.75 1.06 -16.88
C ARG A 250 1.56 0.13 -16.69
N PRO A 251 1.21 -0.69 -17.69
CA PRO A 251 0.18 -1.71 -17.56
C PRO A 251 0.51 -2.65 -16.40
N ILE A 252 -0.52 -3.28 -15.84
CA ILE A 252 -0.31 -4.44 -14.98
C ILE A 252 0.30 -5.54 -15.84
N ALA A 253 1.37 -6.17 -15.34
CA ALA A 253 2.02 -7.28 -16.00
C ALA A 253 1.04 -8.43 -16.27
N GLY A 254 1.15 -9.08 -17.44
CA GLY A 254 0.27 -10.17 -17.83
C GLY A 254 0.13 -11.28 -16.79
N PRO A 255 1.24 -11.82 -16.24
CA PRO A 255 1.16 -12.82 -15.16
C PRO A 255 0.49 -12.30 -13.88
N ALA A 256 0.79 -11.06 -13.47
CA ALA A 256 0.13 -10.46 -12.31
C ALA A 256 -1.37 -10.24 -12.58
N ASN A 257 -1.74 -9.79 -13.78
CA ASN A 257 -3.14 -9.64 -14.17
C ASN A 257 -3.88 -10.98 -14.19
N ALA A 258 -3.25 -12.06 -14.66
CA ALA A 258 -3.85 -13.39 -14.65
C ALA A 258 -4.14 -13.87 -13.20
N ILE A 259 -3.22 -13.59 -12.27
CA ILE A 259 -3.42 -13.89 -10.84
C ILE A 259 -4.58 -13.04 -10.30
N LEU A 260 -4.61 -11.73 -10.55
CA LEU A 260 -5.69 -10.85 -10.09
C LEU A 260 -7.05 -11.28 -10.66
N SER A 261 -7.09 -11.70 -11.93
CA SER A 261 -8.34 -12.22 -12.54
C SER A 261 -8.82 -13.52 -11.89
N ALA A 262 -7.90 -14.41 -11.48
CA ALA A 262 -8.25 -15.63 -10.77
C ALA A 262 -8.76 -15.36 -9.33
N LEU A 263 -8.49 -14.19 -8.80
CA LEU A 263 -8.89 -13.74 -7.46
C LEU A 263 -10.16 -12.89 -7.45
N GLU A 264 -10.74 -12.57 -8.60
CA GLU A 264 -11.95 -11.74 -8.67
C GLU A 264 -13.06 -12.33 -7.81
N GLY A 265 -13.70 -11.49 -6.99
CA GLY A 265 -14.74 -11.88 -6.04
C GLY A 265 -14.21 -12.55 -4.76
N ARG A 266 -12.91 -12.71 -4.58
CA ARG A 266 -12.31 -13.30 -3.37
C ARG A 266 -11.87 -12.24 -2.37
N GLU A 267 -11.90 -12.59 -1.10
CA GLU A 267 -11.31 -11.78 -0.04
C GLU A 267 -9.79 -11.76 -0.16
N VAL A 268 -9.22 -10.56 -0.10
CA VAL A 268 -7.78 -10.32 -0.15
C VAL A 268 -7.38 -9.27 0.88
N ALA A 269 -6.10 -9.26 1.26
CA ALA A 269 -5.56 -8.23 2.12
C ALA A 269 -4.34 -7.55 1.48
N LEU A 270 -4.24 -6.23 1.63
CA LEU A 270 -3.08 -5.44 1.27
C LEU A 270 -2.18 -5.26 2.48
N ILE A 271 -0.89 -5.55 2.35
CA ILE A 271 0.12 -5.37 3.41
C ILE A 271 1.29 -4.53 2.91
N GLY A 272 1.97 -3.83 3.85
CA GLY A 272 3.01 -2.84 3.52
C GLY A 272 4.43 -3.39 3.47
N ASP A 273 4.76 -4.35 4.31
CA ASP A 273 6.10 -4.93 4.39
C ASP A 273 6.03 -6.46 4.58
N PRO A 274 6.32 -7.23 3.50
CA PRO A 274 6.53 -6.75 2.14
C PRO A 274 5.27 -6.13 1.54
N ALA A 275 5.44 -5.20 0.59
CA ALA A 275 4.29 -4.65 -0.14
C ALA A 275 3.66 -5.76 -0.99
N ALA A 276 2.48 -6.24 -0.61
CA ALA A 276 1.86 -7.40 -1.24
C ALA A 276 0.34 -7.44 -1.09
N LEU A 277 -0.30 -8.23 -1.94
CA LEU A 277 -1.68 -8.67 -1.82
C LEU A 277 -1.66 -10.11 -1.32
N VAL A 278 -2.19 -10.34 -0.11
CA VAL A 278 -2.26 -11.64 0.56
C VAL A 278 -3.53 -12.37 0.15
N ILE A 279 -3.39 -13.67 -0.07
CA ILE A 279 -4.42 -14.61 -0.52
C ILE A 279 -4.52 -15.71 0.54
N ASP A 280 -5.57 -15.66 1.35
CA ASP A 280 -5.77 -16.59 2.46
C ASP A 280 -6.32 -17.96 2.01
N ASP A 281 -6.87 -18.06 0.79
CA ASP A 281 -7.50 -19.26 0.31
C ASP A 281 -6.47 -20.23 -0.30
N PRO A 282 -6.12 -21.33 0.36
CA PRO A 282 -5.15 -22.31 -0.14
C PRO A 282 -5.66 -23.12 -1.33
N ALA A 283 -6.97 -23.14 -1.56
CA ALA A 283 -7.59 -23.91 -2.64
C ALA A 283 -7.46 -23.22 -4.02
N ILE A 284 -7.13 -21.92 -4.04
CA ILE A 284 -6.98 -21.20 -5.31
C ILE A 284 -5.73 -21.68 -6.04
N VAL A 285 -5.90 -22.13 -7.27
CA VAL A 285 -4.80 -22.42 -8.19
C VAL A 285 -4.42 -21.12 -8.89
N LEU A 286 -3.23 -20.60 -8.58
CA LEU A 286 -2.70 -19.42 -9.26
C LEU A 286 -2.05 -19.82 -10.57
N PRO A 287 -2.25 -19.05 -11.66
CA PRO A 287 -1.59 -19.31 -12.93
C PRO A 287 -0.08 -19.05 -12.81
N ASP A 288 0.70 -20.02 -13.30
CA ASP A 288 2.15 -19.89 -13.40
C ASP A 288 2.53 -18.99 -14.58
N PRO A 289 3.53 -18.11 -14.41
CA PRO A 289 4.05 -17.33 -15.52
C PRO A 289 4.75 -18.21 -16.54
N GLN A 290 4.61 -17.89 -17.83
CA GLN A 290 5.35 -18.60 -18.88
C GLN A 290 6.86 -18.43 -18.67
N PRO A 291 7.66 -19.49 -18.76
CA PRO A 291 9.08 -19.46 -18.39
C PRO A 291 9.94 -18.59 -19.31
N ASP A 292 9.50 -18.37 -20.56
CA ASP A 292 10.16 -17.53 -21.57
C ASP A 292 9.58 -16.09 -21.66
N LEU A 293 8.60 -15.76 -20.84
CA LEU A 293 8.04 -14.41 -20.79
C LEU A 293 8.99 -13.46 -20.08
N VAL A 294 9.32 -12.37 -20.77
CA VAL A 294 10.14 -11.29 -20.22
C VAL A 294 9.39 -9.96 -20.29
N ARG A 295 9.71 -9.06 -19.38
CA ARG A 295 9.20 -7.70 -19.33
C ARG A 295 10.30 -6.69 -19.46
N VAL A 296 10.07 -5.65 -20.23
CA VAL A 296 10.99 -4.51 -20.37
C VAL A 296 10.74 -3.55 -19.22
N ILE A 297 11.77 -3.30 -18.39
CA ILE A 297 11.69 -2.42 -17.23
C ILE A 297 12.33 -1.06 -17.43
N GLY A 298 13.15 -0.88 -18.47
CA GLY A 298 13.85 0.35 -18.81
C GLY A 298 13.71 0.75 -20.29
N GLY A 299 14.10 1.99 -20.61
CA GLY A 299 14.10 2.51 -21.98
C GLY A 299 12.70 2.82 -22.56
N PRO A 300 12.64 3.10 -23.87
CA PRO A 300 11.39 3.52 -24.54
C PRO A 300 10.32 2.43 -24.60
N LEU A 301 10.71 1.17 -24.46
CA LEU A 301 9.80 0.03 -24.48
C LEU A 301 9.39 -0.42 -23.06
N ALA A 302 9.71 0.35 -22.03
CA ALA A 302 9.39 0.01 -20.64
C ALA A 302 7.89 -0.26 -20.44
N GLY A 303 7.57 -1.39 -19.79
CA GLY A 303 6.21 -1.86 -19.57
C GLY A 303 5.69 -2.81 -20.65
N ARG A 304 6.43 -3.02 -21.75
CA ARG A 304 6.12 -4.05 -22.75
C ARG A 304 6.53 -5.42 -22.24
N GLU A 305 5.81 -6.41 -22.69
CA GLU A 305 6.10 -7.83 -22.42
C GLU A 305 6.29 -8.55 -23.74
N GLY A 306 7.11 -9.58 -23.72
CA GLY A 306 7.37 -10.37 -24.91
C GLY A 306 8.03 -11.69 -24.58
N ARG A 307 8.18 -12.52 -25.60
CA ARG A 307 8.82 -13.82 -25.52
C ARG A 307 10.32 -13.67 -25.75
N TRP A 308 11.12 -14.18 -24.83
CA TRP A 308 12.56 -14.32 -25.04
C TRP A 308 12.85 -15.29 -26.18
N LEU A 309 13.68 -14.87 -27.13
CA LEU A 309 14.11 -15.73 -28.22
C LEU A 309 15.51 -16.26 -27.97
N GLU A 310 16.48 -15.37 -27.83
CA GLU A 310 17.90 -15.74 -27.70
C GLU A 310 18.74 -14.59 -27.15
N LEU A 311 19.95 -14.91 -26.71
CA LEU A 311 21.01 -13.93 -26.46
C LEU A 311 21.55 -13.44 -27.79
N ALA A 312 21.36 -12.16 -28.10
CA ALA A 312 21.80 -11.61 -29.37
C ALA A 312 23.34 -11.50 -29.41
N ALA A 313 23.93 -11.87 -30.55
CA ALA A 313 25.36 -11.77 -30.75
C ALA A 313 25.85 -10.32 -30.63
N ARG A 314 27.00 -10.12 -30.01
CA ARG A 314 27.69 -8.83 -29.94
C ARG A 314 28.00 -8.31 -31.33
N ARG A 315 27.68 -7.05 -31.60
CA ARG A 315 28.00 -6.39 -32.87
C ARG A 315 29.21 -5.45 -32.81
N SER A 316 29.86 -5.28 -31.66
CA SER A 316 30.84 -4.22 -31.48
C SER A 316 32.30 -4.68 -31.53
N ARG A 317 33.11 -3.87 -32.20
CA ARG A 317 34.57 -3.88 -32.12
C ARG A 317 35.00 -2.80 -31.11
N GLY A 318 35.27 -3.17 -29.87
CA GLY A 318 36.16 -2.32 -29.06
C GLY A 318 35.65 -1.64 -27.80
N THR A 319 34.38 -1.72 -27.39
CA THR A 319 33.88 -1.26 -26.10
C THR A 319 33.03 -2.32 -25.42
N ALA A 320 32.94 -2.27 -24.08
CA ALA A 320 32.10 -3.20 -23.31
C ALA A 320 30.63 -2.90 -23.57
N ASP A 321 30.11 -3.40 -24.69
CA ASP A 321 28.68 -3.31 -24.98
C ASP A 321 27.88 -4.15 -23.98
N PRO A 322 26.73 -3.64 -23.50
CA PRO A 322 25.86 -4.39 -22.64
C PRO A 322 25.38 -5.66 -23.37
N LEU A 323 25.21 -6.75 -22.64
CA LEU A 323 24.58 -7.96 -23.16
C LEU A 323 23.16 -7.64 -23.60
N VAL A 324 22.79 -8.11 -24.79
CA VAL A 324 21.51 -7.80 -25.46
C VAL A 324 20.74 -9.08 -25.68
N GLY A 325 19.47 -9.10 -25.30
CA GLY A 325 18.51 -10.15 -25.64
C GLY A 325 17.66 -9.79 -26.87
N LEU A 326 17.34 -10.77 -27.69
CA LEU A 326 16.32 -10.66 -28.72
C LEU A 326 14.98 -11.08 -28.13
N VAL A 327 14.01 -10.19 -28.15
CA VAL A 327 12.68 -10.38 -27.57
C VAL A 327 11.64 -10.18 -28.66
N ASP A 328 10.67 -11.08 -28.77
CA ASP A 328 9.49 -10.95 -29.63
C ASP A 328 8.37 -10.26 -28.83
N LEU A 329 8.05 -9.02 -29.20
CA LEU A 329 7.03 -8.19 -28.55
C LEU A 329 5.64 -8.34 -29.21
N GLY A 330 5.44 -9.38 -30.00
CA GLY A 330 4.17 -9.64 -30.70
C GLY A 330 3.91 -8.60 -31.80
N SER A 331 2.83 -7.85 -31.70
CA SER A 331 2.47 -6.80 -32.68
C SER A 331 3.52 -5.72 -32.87
N ASP A 332 4.36 -5.50 -31.87
CA ASP A 332 5.43 -4.49 -31.92
C ASP A 332 6.72 -5.04 -32.57
N GLY A 333 6.69 -6.32 -33.00
CA GLY A 333 7.79 -6.98 -33.67
C GLY A 333 8.91 -7.45 -32.75
N ARG A 334 10.08 -7.72 -33.31
CA ARG A 334 11.25 -8.17 -32.54
C ARG A 334 12.14 -7.00 -32.20
N ALA A 335 12.58 -6.94 -30.94
CA ALA A 335 13.44 -5.89 -30.43
C ALA A 335 14.69 -6.47 -29.78
N ARG A 336 15.81 -5.73 -29.93
CA ARG A 336 17.06 -5.98 -29.20
C ARG A 336 17.07 -5.10 -27.97
N ILE A 337 17.09 -5.71 -26.79
CA ILE A 337 16.95 -5.02 -25.51
C ILE A 337 18.11 -5.43 -24.59
N SER A 338 18.70 -4.45 -23.91
CA SER A 338 19.72 -4.71 -22.91
C SER A 338 19.20 -5.66 -21.84
N ILE A 339 19.99 -6.66 -21.44
CA ILE A 339 19.61 -7.60 -20.36
C ILE A 339 19.33 -6.84 -19.06
N GLY A 340 20.04 -5.73 -18.79
CA GLY A 340 19.78 -4.88 -17.63
C GLY A 340 18.41 -4.22 -17.61
N ASP A 341 17.78 -4.09 -18.77
CA ASP A 341 16.43 -3.52 -18.94
C ASP A 341 15.33 -4.58 -19.03
N LEU A 342 15.67 -5.84 -18.76
CA LEU A 342 14.74 -6.96 -18.77
C LEU A 342 14.57 -7.58 -17.38
N GLU A 343 13.37 -8.06 -17.11
CA GLU A 343 13.08 -8.98 -16.00
C GLU A 343 12.24 -10.15 -16.50
N ARG A 344 12.42 -11.33 -15.89
CA ARG A 344 11.58 -12.51 -16.10
C ARG A 344 10.86 -12.88 -14.83
N TYR A 345 9.72 -13.51 -14.98
CA TYR A 345 8.92 -13.93 -13.83
C TYR A 345 9.32 -15.34 -13.35
N ALA A 346 9.09 -15.55 -12.05
CA ALA A 346 9.29 -16.84 -11.38
C ALA A 346 8.46 -16.96 -10.12
#